data_d1f96827dce1d1b175b3deb7feca1037
#
_entry.id   d1f96827dce1d1b175b3deb7feca1037
#
_cell.length_a   1.000
_cell.length_b   1.000
_cell.length_c   1.000
_cell.angle_alpha   90.00
_cell.angle_beta   90.00
_cell.angle_gamma   90.00
#
_symmetry.space_group_name_H-M   'P 1'
#
loop_
_entity.id
_entity.type
_entity.pdbx_description
1 polymer ?
#
loop_
_entity_poly.entity_id
_entity_poly.type
_entity_poly.pdbx_seq_one_letter_code
_entity_poly.pdbx_strand_id
1 'polypeptide(L)'
;IGSYDFMAPEVYKGMPYDQTADIYSLGMVLYYLANDFKLPFSEIQSSIDRINRRMNGDTEWDWKQKLSSWGIATNIKQKMSEEILYDTVMTACANDPKARYQSATAMKQDLMICMDKICTWEKRKDNWEAAKKK
;
A
#
# COMPACT_ATOMS: atom_id res chain seq x y z
N ILE A 1 -14.69 10.34 3.77
CA ILE A 1 -14.23 9.55 2.61
C ILE A 1 -15.33 9.57 1.56
N GLY A 2 -15.01 10.07 0.39
CA GLY A 2 -15.93 10.17 -0.75
C GLY A 2 -15.76 9.03 -1.74
N SER A 3 -16.69 8.93 -2.69
CA SER A 3 -16.69 7.89 -3.72
C SER A 3 -15.49 7.95 -4.69
N TYR A 4 -14.80 9.10 -4.76
CA TYR A 4 -13.65 9.28 -5.65
C TYR A 4 -12.29 8.95 -5.00
N ASP A 5 -12.26 8.70 -3.70
CA ASP A 5 -10.99 8.58 -2.96
C ASP A 5 -10.19 7.33 -3.29
N PHE A 6 -10.84 6.28 -3.77
CA PHE A 6 -10.20 5.02 -4.15
C PHE A 6 -10.24 4.76 -5.67
N MET A 7 -10.76 5.70 -6.43
CA MET A 7 -11.00 5.54 -7.86
C MET A 7 -9.73 5.68 -8.67
N ALA A 8 -9.55 4.79 -9.65
CA ALA A 8 -8.44 4.88 -10.59
C ALA A 8 -8.55 6.12 -11.49
N PRO A 9 -7.41 6.70 -11.93
CA PRO A 9 -7.42 7.92 -12.76
C PRO A 9 -8.22 7.80 -14.03
N GLU A 10 -8.09 6.68 -14.78
CA GLU A 10 -8.83 6.47 -16.02
C GLU A 10 -10.33 6.41 -15.81
N VAL A 11 -10.78 5.86 -14.68
CA VAL A 11 -12.21 5.82 -14.32
C VAL A 11 -12.71 7.23 -13.99
N TYR A 12 -11.93 7.96 -13.19
CA TYR A 12 -12.26 9.35 -12.84
C TYR A 12 -12.39 10.25 -14.08
N LYS A 13 -11.50 10.05 -15.06
CA LYS A 13 -11.46 10.83 -16.29
C LYS A 13 -12.49 10.36 -17.33
N GLY A 14 -13.27 9.32 -17.03
CA GLY A 14 -14.26 8.78 -17.96
C GLY A 14 -13.64 8.07 -19.18
N MET A 15 -12.42 7.61 -19.08
CA MET A 15 -11.71 6.87 -20.14
C MET A 15 -12.10 5.39 -20.11
N PRO A 16 -11.87 4.64 -21.22
CA PRO A 16 -12.02 3.19 -21.18
C PRO A 16 -11.10 2.56 -20.13
N TYR A 17 -11.60 1.56 -19.40
CA TYR A 17 -10.85 0.90 -18.35
C TYR A 17 -11.10 -0.59 -18.33
N ASP A 18 -10.20 -1.33 -17.71
CA ASP A 18 -10.28 -2.78 -17.51
C ASP A 18 -10.12 -3.16 -16.02
N GLN A 19 -9.84 -4.43 -15.76
CA GLN A 19 -9.65 -4.95 -14.40
C GLN A 19 -8.48 -4.30 -13.62
N THR A 20 -7.55 -3.64 -14.31
CA THR A 20 -6.44 -2.95 -13.64
C THR A 20 -6.91 -1.72 -12.86
N ALA A 21 -8.11 -1.21 -13.16
CA ALA A 21 -8.76 -0.18 -12.34
C ALA A 21 -9.11 -0.70 -10.94
N ASP A 22 -9.56 -1.94 -10.82
CA ASP A 22 -9.84 -2.59 -9.54
C ASP A 22 -8.54 -2.85 -8.77
N ILE A 23 -7.47 -3.19 -9.46
CA ILE A 23 -6.12 -3.33 -8.86
C ILE A 23 -5.70 -2.00 -8.23
N TYR A 24 -5.89 -0.90 -8.91
CA TYR A 24 -5.61 0.44 -8.38
C TYR A 24 -6.42 0.69 -7.11
N SER A 25 -7.72 0.45 -7.15
CA SER A 25 -8.62 0.68 -6.00
C SER A 25 -8.23 -0.18 -4.80
N LEU A 26 -7.85 -1.43 -5.04
CA LEU A 26 -7.34 -2.31 -3.98
C LEU A 26 -6.04 -1.78 -3.39
N GLY A 27 -5.14 -1.30 -4.23
CA GLY A 27 -3.90 -0.66 -3.78
C GLY A 27 -4.18 0.57 -2.90
N MET A 28 -5.17 1.37 -3.26
CA MET A 28 -5.59 2.53 -2.46
C MET A 28 -6.13 2.11 -1.09
N VAL A 29 -6.92 1.04 -1.03
CA VAL A 29 -7.43 0.50 0.25
C VAL A 29 -6.26 0.06 1.12
N LEU A 30 -5.29 -0.67 0.56
CA LEU A 30 -4.10 -1.09 1.30
C LEU A 30 -3.26 0.10 1.77
N TYR A 31 -3.09 1.10 0.92
CA TYR A 31 -2.43 2.34 1.32
C TYR A 31 -3.12 2.98 2.53
N TYR A 32 -4.42 3.14 2.45
CA TYR A 32 -5.23 3.75 3.50
C TYR A 32 -5.10 2.99 4.83
N LEU A 33 -5.23 1.67 4.78
CA LEU A 33 -5.11 0.83 5.98
C LEU A 33 -3.70 0.87 6.57
N ALA A 34 -2.68 0.83 5.75
CA ALA A 34 -1.29 0.83 6.19
C ALA A 34 -0.80 2.23 6.59
N ASN A 35 -1.46 3.29 6.14
CA ASN A 35 -1.10 4.67 6.40
C ASN A 35 -1.97 5.31 7.49
N ASP A 36 -2.36 4.53 8.48
CA ASP A 36 -3.11 5.01 9.65
C ASP A 36 -4.43 5.71 9.28
N PHE A 37 -5.15 5.11 8.32
CA PHE A 37 -6.42 5.62 7.79
C PHE A 37 -6.30 7.02 7.18
N LYS A 38 -5.16 7.30 6.56
CA LYS A 38 -4.94 8.55 5.83
C LYS A 38 -4.77 8.30 4.35
N LEU A 39 -5.46 9.11 3.55
CA LEU A 39 -5.34 9.10 2.10
C LEU A 39 -4.08 9.86 1.64
N PRO A 40 -3.61 9.66 0.39
CA PRO A 40 -2.53 10.47 -0.14
C PRO A 40 -2.81 11.96 -0.04
N PHE A 41 -1.78 12.74 0.26
CA PHE A 41 -1.87 14.20 0.39
C PHE A 41 -2.82 14.66 1.49
N SER A 42 -2.92 13.89 2.58
CA SER A 42 -3.85 14.16 3.68
C SER A 42 -3.67 15.55 4.33
N GLU A 43 -2.50 16.16 4.16
CA GLU A 43 -2.19 17.50 4.66
C GLU A 43 -2.90 18.60 3.88
N ILE A 44 -3.33 18.33 2.65
CA ILE A 44 -4.07 19.27 1.83
C ILE A 44 -5.53 19.24 2.27
N GLN A 45 -6.06 20.38 2.69
CA GLN A 45 -7.42 20.46 3.21
C GLN A 45 -8.51 20.23 2.15
N SER A 46 -8.29 20.73 0.93
CA SER A 46 -9.25 20.56 -0.16
C SER A 46 -9.21 19.13 -0.70
N SER A 47 -10.35 18.42 -0.60
CA SER A 47 -10.48 17.06 -1.16
C SER A 47 -10.31 17.04 -2.67
N ILE A 48 -10.76 18.07 -3.36
CA ILE A 48 -10.61 18.22 -4.81
C ILE A 48 -9.12 18.34 -5.18
N ASP A 49 -8.36 19.13 -4.43
CA ASP A 49 -6.93 19.30 -4.69
C ASP A 49 -6.14 18.02 -4.44
N ARG A 50 -6.49 17.26 -3.39
CA ARG A 50 -5.88 15.95 -3.14
C ARG A 50 -6.13 14.98 -4.29
N ILE A 51 -7.38 14.90 -4.72
CA ILE A 51 -7.77 14.03 -5.83
C ILE A 51 -7.06 14.44 -7.12
N ASN A 52 -7.03 15.74 -7.42
CA ASN A 52 -6.36 16.25 -8.63
C ASN A 52 -4.87 15.93 -8.65
N ARG A 53 -4.17 16.06 -7.53
CA ARG A 53 -2.75 15.69 -7.46
C ARG A 53 -2.54 14.21 -7.77
N ARG A 54 -3.35 13.36 -7.19
CA ARG A 54 -3.29 11.92 -7.44
C ARG A 54 -3.63 11.59 -8.90
N MET A 55 -4.67 12.19 -9.45
CA MET A 55 -5.09 12.00 -10.84
C MET A 55 -4.05 12.51 -11.85
N ASN A 56 -3.27 13.52 -11.48
CA ASN A 56 -2.18 14.03 -12.29
C ASN A 56 -0.90 13.20 -12.20
N GLY A 57 -0.92 12.12 -11.41
CA GLY A 57 0.23 11.21 -11.30
C GLY A 57 1.28 11.65 -10.31
N ASP A 58 0.98 12.57 -9.40
CA ASP A 58 1.90 12.93 -8.32
C ASP A 58 2.10 11.71 -7.41
N THR A 59 3.35 11.27 -7.29
CA THR A 59 3.73 10.07 -6.52
C THR A 59 4.33 10.39 -5.15
N GLU A 60 4.41 11.65 -4.77
CA GLU A 60 4.92 12.05 -3.46
C GLU A 60 3.88 11.81 -2.36
N TRP A 61 3.49 10.58 -2.19
CA TRP A 61 2.57 10.16 -1.14
C TRP A 61 3.33 9.98 0.17
N ASP A 62 2.74 10.41 1.27
CA ASP A 62 3.35 10.44 2.60
C ASP A 62 3.33 9.07 3.31
N TRP A 63 3.81 8.05 2.64
CA TRP A 63 3.84 6.67 3.14
C TRP A 63 4.87 6.40 4.23
N LYS A 64 5.94 7.16 4.25
CA LYS A 64 7.23 6.74 4.84
C LYS A 64 7.29 6.58 6.36
N GLN A 65 6.21 6.72 7.11
CA GLN A 65 6.40 6.92 8.55
C GLN A 65 5.63 5.99 9.47
N LYS A 66 4.87 5.00 8.96
CA LYS A 66 3.78 4.60 9.85
C LYS A 66 3.66 3.15 10.26
N LEU A 67 4.33 2.24 9.61
CA LEU A 67 4.42 0.88 10.16
C LEU A 67 5.24 0.86 11.47
N SER A 68 6.18 1.79 11.62
CA SER A 68 6.90 1.99 12.88
C SER A 68 6.04 2.57 14.00
N SER A 69 5.01 3.36 13.69
CA SER A 69 4.11 3.93 14.70
C SER A 69 3.12 2.92 15.28
N TRP A 70 2.94 1.77 14.63
CA TRP A 70 2.10 0.69 15.14
C TRP A 70 2.79 -0.17 16.20
N GLY A 71 3.95 0.26 16.71
CA GLY A 71 4.73 -0.50 17.68
C GLY A 71 5.37 -1.75 17.12
N ILE A 72 5.39 -1.89 15.80
CA ILE A 72 6.08 -2.96 15.12
C ILE A 72 7.57 -2.62 15.16
N ALA A 73 8.36 -3.48 15.79
CA ALA A 73 9.76 -3.22 16.06
C ALA A 73 10.56 -2.94 14.77
N THR A 74 11.38 -1.92 14.84
CA THR A 74 12.22 -1.43 13.76
C THR A 74 13.45 -2.30 13.58
N ASN A 75 13.31 -3.53 13.10
CA ASN A 75 14.46 -4.30 12.66
C ASN A 75 14.58 -4.29 11.13
N ILE A 76 15.73 -4.73 10.63
CA ILE A 76 16.03 -4.71 9.19
C ILE A 76 15.01 -5.51 8.38
N LYS A 77 14.49 -6.62 8.91
CA LYS A 77 13.51 -7.47 8.22
C LYS A 77 12.14 -6.82 8.10
N GLN A 78 11.75 -6.04 9.10
CA GLN A 78 10.51 -5.26 9.02
C GLN A 78 10.62 -4.14 8.03
N LYS A 79 11.76 -3.44 8.00
CA LYS A 79 12.02 -2.43 6.97
C LYS A 79 11.94 -3.03 5.57
N MET A 80 12.44 -4.25 5.37
CA MET A 80 12.31 -4.96 4.10
C MET A 80 10.85 -5.30 3.79
N SER A 81 10.07 -5.74 4.77
CA SER A 81 8.65 -6.03 4.59
C SER A 81 7.85 -4.76 4.29
N GLU A 82 8.18 -3.65 4.95
CA GLU A 82 7.61 -2.34 4.68
C GLU A 82 7.92 -1.87 3.26
N GLU A 83 9.15 -2.04 2.81
CA GLU A 83 9.55 -1.70 1.45
C GLU A 83 8.80 -2.54 0.40
N ILE A 84 8.64 -3.85 0.64
CA ILE A 84 7.89 -4.72 -0.26
C ILE A 84 6.42 -4.30 -0.30
N LEU A 85 5.82 -4.00 0.85
CA LEU A 85 4.43 -3.54 0.90
C LEU A 85 4.28 -2.20 0.18
N TYR A 86 5.20 -1.27 0.42
CA TYR A 86 5.23 0.01 -0.27
C TYR A 86 5.31 -0.18 -1.78
N ASP A 87 6.27 -0.97 -2.26
CA ASP A 87 6.46 -1.21 -3.69
C ASP A 87 5.23 -1.90 -4.30
N THR A 88 4.62 -2.83 -3.58
CA THR A 88 3.40 -3.53 -4.02
C THR A 88 2.24 -2.54 -4.20
N VAL A 89 2.03 -1.68 -3.21
CA VAL A 89 0.96 -0.67 -3.24
C VAL A 89 1.23 0.36 -4.34
N MET A 90 2.44 0.86 -4.45
CA MET A 90 2.76 1.86 -5.46
C MET A 90 2.73 1.29 -6.88
N THR A 91 3.04 0.01 -7.05
CA THR A 91 2.87 -0.67 -8.34
C THR A 91 1.38 -0.79 -8.69
N ALA A 92 0.56 -1.24 -7.74
CA ALA A 92 -0.90 -1.34 -7.93
C ALA A 92 -1.51 0.02 -8.25
N CYS A 93 -1.00 1.09 -7.66
CA CYS A 93 -1.49 2.45 -7.82
C CYS A 93 -0.71 3.27 -8.85
N ALA A 94 0.01 2.62 -9.76
CA ALA A 94 0.66 3.32 -10.85
C ALA A 94 -0.39 4.10 -11.68
N ASN A 95 -0.04 5.31 -12.07
CA ASN A 95 -0.96 6.16 -12.85
C ASN A 95 -1.29 5.52 -14.21
N ASP A 96 -0.28 4.95 -14.88
CA ASP A 96 -0.46 4.19 -16.12
C ASP A 96 -0.99 2.79 -15.79
N PRO A 97 -2.17 2.40 -16.30
CA PRO A 97 -2.72 1.06 -16.08
C PRO A 97 -1.79 -0.08 -16.51
N LYS A 98 -0.97 0.15 -17.53
CA LYS A 98 -0.01 -0.86 -18.03
C LYS A 98 1.15 -1.10 -17.09
N ALA A 99 1.45 -0.15 -16.21
CA ALA A 99 2.51 -0.27 -15.22
C ALA A 99 2.06 -0.96 -13.93
N ARG A 100 0.77 -1.22 -13.76
CA ARG A 100 0.19 -1.91 -12.62
C ARG A 100 0.35 -3.43 -12.75
N TYR A 101 0.05 -4.16 -11.67
CA TYR A 101 -0.21 -5.59 -11.78
C TYR A 101 -1.31 -5.83 -12.81
N GLN A 102 -1.09 -6.78 -13.71
CA GLN A 102 -2.05 -7.07 -14.77
C GLN A 102 -3.10 -8.11 -14.36
N SER A 103 -2.94 -8.70 -13.19
CA SER A 103 -3.90 -9.64 -12.62
C SER A 103 -3.88 -9.56 -11.09
N ALA A 104 -4.98 -9.95 -10.47
CA ALA A 104 -5.06 -10.09 -9.01
C ALA A 104 -4.09 -11.15 -8.50
N THR A 105 -3.83 -12.20 -9.26
CA THR A 105 -2.87 -13.26 -8.90
C THR A 105 -1.45 -12.71 -8.78
N ALA A 106 -1.02 -11.87 -9.73
CA ALA A 106 0.31 -11.25 -9.68
C ALA A 106 0.49 -10.38 -8.44
N MET A 107 -0.51 -9.58 -8.10
CA MET A 107 -0.49 -8.75 -6.89
C MET A 107 -0.48 -9.61 -5.62
N LYS A 108 -1.31 -10.65 -5.59
CA LYS A 108 -1.39 -11.59 -4.47
C LYS A 108 -0.03 -12.23 -4.16
N GLN A 109 0.73 -12.61 -5.19
CA GLN A 109 2.04 -13.22 -5.01
C GLN A 109 2.99 -12.31 -4.23
N ASP A 110 3.05 -11.03 -4.54
CA ASP A 110 3.89 -10.07 -3.83
C ASP A 110 3.38 -9.80 -2.41
N LEU A 111 2.06 -9.72 -2.22
CA LEU A 111 1.48 -9.60 -0.88
C LEU A 111 1.79 -10.82 0.00
N MET A 112 1.78 -12.02 -0.58
CA MET A 112 2.13 -13.24 0.16
C MET A 112 3.60 -13.25 0.57
N ILE A 113 4.50 -12.76 -0.26
CA ILE A 113 5.92 -12.60 0.12
C ILE A 113 6.06 -11.66 1.32
N CYS A 114 5.33 -10.56 1.31
CA CYS A 114 5.31 -9.62 2.42
C CYS A 114 4.81 -10.28 3.71
N MET A 115 3.69 -11.00 3.65
CA MET A 115 3.13 -11.74 4.79
C MET A 115 4.07 -12.82 5.32
N ASP A 116 4.71 -13.57 4.44
CA ASP A 116 5.67 -14.63 4.80
C ASP A 116 6.83 -14.07 5.61
N LYS A 117 7.36 -12.93 5.22
CA LYS A 117 8.46 -12.27 5.95
C LYS A 117 8.05 -11.82 7.34
N ILE A 118 6.83 -11.28 7.47
CA ILE A 118 6.28 -10.88 8.78
C ILE A 118 6.07 -12.11 9.66
N CYS A 119 5.40 -13.15 9.15
CA CYS A 119 5.12 -14.38 9.89
C CYS A 119 6.39 -15.11 10.33
N THR A 120 7.39 -15.20 9.46
CA THR A 120 8.67 -15.84 9.78
C THR A 120 9.39 -15.11 10.92
N TRP A 121 9.30 -13.80 10.94
CA TRP A 121 9.90 -13.00 12.01
C TRP A 121 9.18 -13.23 13.35
N GLU A 122 7.86 -13.22 13.36
CA GLU A 122 7.07 -13.50 14.58
C GLU A 122 7.38 -14.88 15.15
N LYS A 123 7.43 -15.90 14.31
CA LYS A 123 7.82 -17.26 14.73
C LYS A 123 9.21 -17.30 15.35
N ARG A 124 10.18 -16.59 14.78
CA ARG A 124 11.52 -16.52 15.33
C ARG A 124 11.56 -15.83 16.68
N LYS A 125 10.78 -14.76 16.84
CA LYS A 125 10.66 -14.05 18.10
C LYS A 125 10.05 -14.94 19.17
N ASP A 126 8.96 -15.64 18.87
CA ASP A 126 8.31 -16.56 19.79
C ASP A 126 9.25 -17.71 20.21
N ASN A 127 9.98 -18.29 19.26
CA ASN A 127 10.95 -19.33 19.52
C ASN A 127 12.10 -18.84 20.41
N TRP A 128 12.56 -17.62 20.19
CA TRP A 128 13.63 -17.01 20.98
C TRP A 128 13.18 -16.71 22.42
N GLU A 129 11.97 -16.19 22.59
CA GLU A 129 11.39 -15.94 23.92
C GLU A 129 11.11 -17.25 24.66
N ALA A 130 10.64 -18.28 23.97
CA ALA A 130 10.43 -19.61 24.53
C ALA A 130 11.76 -20.24 24.99
N ALA A 131 12.86 -20.05 24.24
CA ALA A 131 14.18 -20.53 24.61
C ALA A 131 14.74 -19.83 25.85
N LYS A 132 14.41 -18.55 26.06
CA LYS A 132 14.82 -17.79 27.25
C LYS A 132 14.16 -18.28 28.53
N LYS A 133 12.97 -18.87 28.45
CA LYS A 133 12.21 -19.37 29.62
C LYS A 133 12.70 -20.75 30.10
N LYS A 134 13.59 -21.38 29.39
CA LYS A 134 14.24 -22.61 29.80
C LYS A 134 15.59 -22.26 30.46
#